data_45a25bb228f2aafe37bc44fc4a81e440
#
_entry.id   45a25bb228f2aafe37bc44fc4a81e440
#
_cell.length_a   1.000
_cell.length_b   1.000
_cell.length_c   1.000
_cell.angle_alpha   90.00
_cell.angle_beta   90.00
_cell.angle_gamma   90.00
#
_symmetry.space_group_name_H-M   'P 1'
#
loop_
_entity.id
_entity.type
_entity.pdbx_description
1 polymer ?
#
loop_
_entity_poly.entity_id
_entity_poly.type
_entity_poly.pdbx_seq_one_letter_code
_entity_poly.pdbx_strand_id
1 'polypeptide(L)'
;VSYTGSPDYVLSGWQRMLWFLAQGQIGFAFSPPQESIEMLHNRDVVKRVQKILIYGLKIDPDPYVVSHEDRVYYAVQVYTSYPLSSRFLASNYMRFFAVVLVDVENGQMQGYTIGKDDGFLVSFYRNYYSTWGPPPGWLVTQLRYPEALLGSVLYRIPGQLDTDFTYHVEDPY
;
A
#
# COMPACT_ATOMS: atom_id res chain seq x y z
N VAL A 1 5.85 -9.28 -20.34
CA VAL A 1 6.84 -8.55 -19.54
C VAL A 1 7.52 -9.57 -18.64
N SER A 2 8.83 -9.66 -18.71
CA SER A 2 9.62 -10.55 -17.85
C SER A 2 9.95 -9.81 -16.56
N TYR A 3 9.71 -10.45 -15.40
CA TYR A 3 10.08 -9.89 -14.11
C TYR A 3 11.62 -9.85 -13.99
N THR A 4 12.18 -8.70 -13.69
CA THR A 4 13.62 -8.47 -13.59
C THR A 4 14.11 -8.23 -12.14
N GLY A 5 13.19 -8.25 -11.17
CA GLY A 5 13.48 -8.06 -9.76
C GLY A 5 14.13 -9.30 -9.11
N SER A 6 14.70 -9.09 -7.93
CA SER A 6 15.26 -10.18 -7.14
C SER A 6 14.16 -11.13 -6.65
N PRO A 7 14.36 -12.44 -6.69
CA PRO A 7 13.43 -13.40 -6.12
C PRO A 7 13.37 -13.26 -4.59
N ASP A 8 12.19 -13.51 -3.99
CA ASP A 8 12.05 -13.52 -2.54
C ASP A 8 12.79 -14.70 -1.91
N TYR A 9 12.80 -15.83 -2.61
CA TYR A 9 13.51 -17.06 -2.21
C TYR A 9 14.13 -17.74 -3.40
N VAL A 10 15.33 -18.25 -3.19
CA VAL A 10 15.99 -19.21 -4.11
C VAL A 10 16.01 -20.56 -3.40
N LEU A 11 15.21 -21.50 -3.89
CA LEU A 11 15.06 -22.83 -3.28
C LEU A 11 15.85 -23.85 -4.07
N SER A 12 16.73 -24.60 -3.41
CA SER A 12 17.50 -25.68 -4.00
C SER A 12 17.41 -26.96 -3.16
N GLY A 13 17.52 -28.12 -3.76
CA GLY A 13 17.58 -29.41 -3.10
C GLY A 13 16.48 -29.63 -2.04
N TRP A 14 16.88 -29.91 -0.78
CA TRP A 14 15.98 -30.19 0.33
C TRP A 14 15.05 -29.04 0.71
N GLN A 15 15.51 -27.81 0.60
CA GLN A 15 14.71 -26.63 0.91
C GLN A 15 13.48 -26.54 0.00
N ARG A 16 13.66 -26.88 -1.28
CA ARG A 16 12.57 -26.94 -2.25
C ARG A 16 11.51 -27.97 -1.84
N MET A 17 11.95 -29.19 -1.54
CA MET A 17 11.04 -30.27 -1.15
C MET A 17 10.24 -29.89 0.11
N LEU A 18 10.90 -29.43 1.15
CA LEU A 18 10.25 -29.02 2.40
C LEU A 18 9.27 -27.86 2.19
N TRP A 19 9.63 -26.90 1.37
CA TRP A 19 8.77 -25.76 1.07
C TRP A 19 7.48 -26.17 0.37
N PHE A 20 7.58 -27.00 -0.69
CA PHE A 20 6.38 -27.48 -1.41
C PHE A 20 5.52 -28.41 -0.56
N LEU A 21 6.12 -29.22 0.29
CA LEU A 21 5.38 -30.04 1.26
C LEU A 21 4.61 -29.17 2.26
N ALA A 22 5.24 -28.13 2.78
CA ALA A 22 4.61 -27.18 3.69
C ALA A 22 3.42 -26.43 3.06
N GLN A 23 3.46 -26.23 1.72
CA GLN A 23 2.38 -25.60 0.94
C GLN A 23 1.32 -26.61 0.47
N GLY A 24 1.46 -27.90 0.79
CA GLY A 24 0.54 -28.96 0.36
C GLY A 24 0.66 -29.34 -1.13
N GLN A 25 1.72 -28.89 -1.81
CA GLN A 25 1.94 -29.11 -3.23
C GLN A 25 2.86 -30.32 -3.49
N ILE A 26 2.38 -31.50 -3.13
CA ILE A 26 3.16 -32.75 -3.16
C ILE A 26 3.75 -33.05 -4.54
N GLY A 27 3.03 -32.78 -5.63
CA GLY A 27 3.51 -33.03 -6.99
C GLY A 27 4.79 -32.28 -7.34
N PHE A 28 4.94 -31.06 -6.88
CA PHE A 28 6.15 -30.26 -7.10
C PHE A 28 7.31 -30.62 -6.16
N ALA A 29 7.00 -31.17 -4.98
CA ALA A 29 8.04 -31.60 -4.03
C ALA A 29 8.92 -32.72 -4.62
N PHE A 30 8.33 -33.60 -5.42
CA PHE A 30 9.01 -34.75 -6.05
C PHE A 30 9.31 -34.59 -7.54
N SER A 31 9.11 -33.39 -8.10
CA SER A 31 9.50 -33.14 -9.49
C SER A 31 11.04 -33.23 -9.67
N PRO A 32 11.52 -33.58 -10.89
CA PRO A 32 12.95 -33.72 -11.12
C PRO A 32 13.76 -32.52 -10.64
N PRO A 33 14.97 -32.75 -10.12
CA PRO A 33 15.78 -31.67 -9.58
C PRO A 33 16.23 -30.71 -10.70
N GLN A 34 15.57 -29.57 -10.77
CA GLN A 34 16.16 -28.39 -11.39
C GLN A 34 17.15 -27.79 -10.40
N GLU A 35 18.23 -27.21 -10.87
CA GLU A 35 19.34 -26.75 -10.03
C GLU A 35 18.90 -25.73 -8.97
N SER A 36 17.97 -24.84 -9.30
CA SER A 36 17.33 -23.91 -8.35
C SER A 36 15.99 -23.41 -8.90
N ILE A 37 15.06 -23.08 -8.01
CA ILE A 37 13.80 -22.43 -8.33
C ILE A 37 13.77 -21.06 -7.66
N GLU A 38 13.61 -20.03 -8.47
CA GLU A 38 13.36 -18.68 -8.00
C GLU A 38 11.88 -18.49 -7.74
N MET A 39 11.54 -18.04 -6.53
CA MET A 39 10.16 -17.87 -6.11
C MET A 39 9.85 -16.46 -5.69
N LEU A 40 8.73 -15.98 -6.19
CA LEU A 40 8.09 -14.74 -5.76
C LEU A 40 6.93 -15.08 -4.83
N HIS A 41 7.12 -14.90 -3.54
CA HIS A 41 6.10 -15.23 -2.52
C HIS A 41 5.05 -14.11 -2.38
N ASN A 42 5.47 -12.86 -2.46
CA ASN A 42 4.61 -11.71 -2.25
C ASN A 42 4.19 -11.06 -3.57
N ARG A 43 3.40 -11.79 -4.38
CA ARG A 43 2.88 -11.26 -5.65
C ARG A 43 1.75 -10.23 -5.48
N ASP A 44 1.01 -10.33 -4.40
CA ASP A 44 -0.05 -9.40 -4.06
C ASP A 44 0.58 -8.06 -3.64
N VAL A 45 0.35 -7.04 -4.45
CA VAL A 45 0.92 -5.70 -4.26
C VAL A 45 0.43 -5.05 -2.96
N VAL A 46 -0.83 -5.26 -2.59
CA VAL A 46 -1.43 -4.72 -1.36
C VAL A 46 -0.75 -5.34 -0.13
N LYS A 47 -0.62 -6.67 -0.10
CA LYS A 47 0.08 -7.36 0.98
C LYS A 47 1.55 -6.97 1.09
N ARG A 48 2.18 -6.69 -0.05
CA ARG A 48 3.57 -6.26 -0.11
C ARG A 48 3.75 -4.89 0.52
N VAL A 49 2.91 -3.92 0.16
CA VAL A 49 2.92 -2.59 0.75
C VAL A 49 2.53 -2.65 2.23
N GLN A 50 1.56 -3.48 2.61
CA GLN A 50 1.15 -3.61 4.01
C GLN A 50 2.28 -4.00 4.97
N LYS A 51 3.27 -4.76 4.48
CA LYS A 51 4.43 -5.18 5.30
C LYS A 51 5.37 -4.04 5.68
N ILE A 52 5.39 -2.95 4.94
CA ILE A 52 6.22 -1.78 5.22
C ILE A 52 5.49 -0.71 6.04
N LEU A 53 4.18 -0.88 6.26
CA LEU A 53 3.38 0.08 7.00
C LEU A 53 3.37 -0.21 8.49
N ILE A 54 3.54 0.86 9.28
CA ILE A 54 3.39 0.80 10.73
C ILE A 54 1.93 0.92 11.16
N TYR A 55 1.67 0.62 12.44
CA TYR A 55 0.34 0.72 13.03
C TYR A 55 -0.31 2.09 12.81
N GLY A 56 -1.62 2.08 12.53
CA GLY A 56 -2.42 3.28 12.29
C GLY A 56 -2.48 3.71 10.83
N LEU A 57 -1.64 3.11 9.97
CA LEU A 57 -1.75 3.29 8.52
C LEU A 57 -2.52 2.12 7.91
N LYS A 58 -3.41 2.42 6.99
CA LYS A 58 -4.20 1.47 6.23
C LYS A 58 -4.02 1.70 4.74
N ILE A 59 -4.30 0.67 3.98
CA ILE A 59 -4.22 0.67 2.52
C ILE A 59 -5.63 0.70 1.95
N ASP A 60 -5.82 1.48 0.90
CA ASP A 60 -7.02 1.36 0.06
C ASP A 60 -6.95 0.02 -0.69
N PRO A 61 -8.01 -0.79 -0.64
CA PRO A 61 -8.01 -2.11 -1.25
C PRO A 61 -8.00 -2.09 -2.78
N ASP A 62 -8.20 -0.93 -3.41
CA ASP A 62 -8.25 -0.75 -4.87
C ASP A 62 -6.98 -0.08 -5.42
N PRO A 63 -5.85 -0.81 -5.57
CA PRO A 63 -4.66 -0.29 -6.21
C PRO A 63 -4.92 -0.05 -7.70
N TYR A 64 -4.44 1.07 -8.23
CA TYR A 64 -4.58 1.39 -9.64
C TYR A 64 -3.22 1.49 -10.34
N VAL A 65 -3.25 1.53 -11.67
CA VAL A 65 -2.05 1.57 -12.48
C VAL A 65 -1.75 3.00 -12.90
N VAL A 66 -0.49 3.39 -12.76
CA VAL A 66 0.07 4.65 -13.28
C VAL A 66 1.26 4.34 -14.19
N SER A 67 1.53 5.22 -15.14
CA SER A 67 2.65 5.07 -16.06
C SER A 67 3.46 6.35 -16.14
N HIS A 68 4.76 6.18 -16.27
CA HIS A 68 5.68 7.30 -16.52
C HIS A 68 6.83 6.83 -17.40
N GLU A 69 7.05 7.54 -18.49
CA GLU A 69 7.97 7.13 -19.56
C GLU A 69 7.63 5.70 -20.03
N ASP A 70 8.60 4.80 -20.03
CA ASP A 70 8.41 3.40 -20.46
C ASP A 70 8.11 2.44 -19.31
N ARG A 71 7.81 2.96 -18.10
CA ARG A 71 7.57 2.16 -16.89
C ARG A 71 6.12 2.20 -16.43
N VAL A 72 5.70 1.09 -15.85
CA VAL A 72 4.36 0.91 -15.30
C VAL A 72 4.47 0.59 -13.82
N TYR A 73 3.64 1.25 -13.01
CA TYR A 73 3.63 1.08 -11.57
C TYR A 73 2.22 0.79 -11.06
N TYR A 74 2.12 -0.02 -10.03
CA TYR A 74 0.93 -0.04 -9.18
C TYR A 74 1.03 1.09 -8.17
N ALA A 75 0.01 1.95 -8.13
CA ALA A 75 -0.16 2.98 -7.12
C ALA A 75 -1.07 2.45 -6.01
N VAL A 76 -0.53 2.34 -4.81
CA VAL A 76 -1.22 1.85 -3.61
C VAL A 76 -1.39 3.02 -2.66
N GLN A 77 -2.62 3.40 -2.41
CA GLN A 77 -2.95 4.54 -1.56
C GLN A 77 -2.91 4.13 -0.09
N VAL A 78 -2.33 5.00 0.73
CA VAL A 78 -2.16 4.80 2.17
C VAL A 78 -2.83 5.94 2.92
N TYR A 79 -3.66 5.60 3.89
CA TYR A 79 -4.35 6.58 4.72
C TYR A 79 -4.18 6.26 6.21
N THR A 80 -4.30 7.29 7.04
CA THR A 80 -4.34 7.12 8.48
C THR A 80 -5.74 6.68 8.91
N SER A 81 -5.85 5.83 9.92
CA SER A 81 -7.14 5.46 10.50
C SER A 81 -6.98 5.23 12.00
N TYR A 82 -7.39 6.23 12.77
CA TYR A 82 -7.39 6.17 14.23
C TYR A 82 -8.79 6.26 14.79
N PRO A 83 -9.17 5.37 15.72
CA PRO A 83 -10.42 5.51 16.43
C PRO A 83 -10.34 6.74 17.36
N LEU A 84 -11.21 7.69 17.12
CA LEU A 84 -11.46 8.78 18.05
C LEU A 84 -12.55 8.31 19.02
N SER A 85 -12.16 7.82 20.18
CA SER A 85 -13.11 7.46 21.21
C SER A 85 -13.63 8.72 21.92
N SER A 86 -14.72 9.29 21.43
CA SER A 86 -15.55 10.14 22.28
C SER A 86 -16.70 9.29 22.87
N ARG A 87 -17.14 9.58 24.07
CA ARG A 87 -18.26 8.89 24.74
C ARG A 87 -19.56 8.89 23.92
N PHE A 88 -19.65 9.67 22.88
CA PHE A 88 -20.87 9.91 22.10
C PHE A 88 -20.77 9.57 20.61
N LEU A 89 -19.56 9.39 20.05
CA LEU A 89 -19.37 9.16 18.63
C LEU A 89 -18.18 8.22 18.40
N ALA A 90 -18.45 7.07 17.82
CA ALA A 90 -17.43 6.21 17.24
C ALA A 90 -17.02 6.79 15.88
N SER A 91 -16.15 7.80 15.90
CA SER A 91 -15.57 8.36 14.68
C SER A 91 -14.12 7.96 14.55
N ASN A 92 -13.69 7.71 13.32
CA ASN A 92 -12.27 7.48 13.01
C ASN A 92 -11.68 8.77 12.45
N TYR A 93 -10.51 9.14 12.95
CA TYR A 93 -9.67 10.10 12.25
C TYR A 93 -9.07 9.41 11.05
N MET A 94 -9.42 9.85 9.86
CA MET A 94 -8.95 9.29 8.61
C MET A 94 -8.38 10.40 7.73
N ARG A 95 -7.19 10.17 7.18
CA ARG A 95 -6.49 11.16 6.35
C ARG A 95 -5.72 10.47 5.25
N PHE A 96 -5.80 10.98 4.02
CA PHE A 96 -4.91 10.54 2.96
C PHE A 96 -3.48 10.94 3.33
N PHE A 97 -2.60 9.98 3.41
CA PHE A 97 -1.25 10.18 3.90
C PHE A 97 -0.18 10.04 2.82
N ALA A 98 -0.27 8.98 2.02
CA ALA A 98 0.78 8.65 1.07
C ALA A 98 0.27 7.80 -0.09
N VAL A 99 1.05 7.76 -1.15
CA VAL A 99 0.96 6.75 -2.21
C VAL A 99 2.27 5.99 -2.28
N VAL A 100 2.19 4.67 -2.40
CA VAL A 100 3.35 3.80 -2.63
C VAL A 100 3.28 3.27 -4.04
N LEU A 101 4.29 3.60 -4.84
CA LEU A 101 4.46 3.03 -6.17
C LEU A 101 5.22 1.71 -6.06
N VAL A 102 4.72 0.70 -6.75
CA VAL A 102 5.37 -0.59 -6.89
C VAL A 102 5.64 -0.84 -8.37
N ASP A 103 6.90 -0.88 -8.75
CA ASP A 103 7.31 -1.14 -10.12
C ASP A 103 6.89 -2.56 -10.55
N VAL A 104 6.20 -2.66 -11.69
CA VAL A 104 5.66 -3.94 -12.19
C VAL A 104 6.77 -4.89 -12.64
N GLU A 105 7.89 -4.35 -13.12
CA GLU A 105 8.97 -5.15 -13.68
C GLU A 105 9.91 -5.73 -12.63
N ASN A 106 10.26 -4.93 -11.62
CA ASN A 106 11.26 -5.31 -10.63
C ASN A 106 10.73 -5.36 -9.19
N GLY A 107 9.49 -4.91 -8.96
CA GLY A 107 8.84 -4.89 -7.67
C GLY A 107 9.44 -3.91 -6.66
N GLN A 108 10.28 -2.98 -7.08
CA GLN A 108 10.79 -1.92 -6.21
C GLN A 108 9.64 -1.04 -5.73
N MET A 109 9.74 -0.60 -4.48
CA MET A 109 8.71 0.25 -3.86
C MET A 109 9.27 1.62 -3.56
N GLN A 110 8.52 2.66 -3.90
CA GLN A 110 8.82 4.05 -3.59
C GLN A 110 7.59 4.72 -3.01
N GLY A 111 7.69 5.24 -1.79
CA GLY A 111 6.63 5.99 -1.14
C GLY A 111 6.74 7.49 -1.39
N TYR A 112 5.58 8.15 -1.48
CA TYR A 112 5.44 9.60 -1.59
C TYR A 112 4.38 10.09 -0.63
N THR A 113 4.72 11.09 0.20
CA THR A 113 3.78 11.67 1.16
C THR A 113 2.87 12.69 0.48
N ILE A 114 1.58 12.61 0.78
CA ILE A 114 0.53 13.46 0.21
C ILE A 114 -0.05 14.35 1.30
N GLY A 115 -0.64 15.48 0.87
CA GLY A 115 -1.33 16.39 1.78
C GLY A 115 -0.41 17.28 2.60
N LYS A 116 -1.04 18.11 3.44
CA LYS A 116 -0.37 19.07 4.33
C LYS A 116 0.02 18.41 5.65
N ASP A 117 0.98 19.02 6.30
CA ASP A 117 1.39 18.64 7.64
C ASP A 117 0.44 19.31 8.67
N ASP A 118 -0.66 18.62 8.94
CA ASP A 118 -1.76 19.16 9.72
C ASP A 118 -2.04 18.38 11.02
N GLY A 119 -1.03 18.19 11.80
CA GLY A 119 -1.20 17.60 13.10
C GLY A 119 -0.13 16.60 13.50
N PHE A 120 -0.14 16.26 14.77
CA PHE A 120 0.89 15.43 15.40
C PHE A 120 1.04 14.06 14.70
N LEU A 121 -0.05 13.41 14.31
CA LEU A 121 0.00 12.08 13.72
C LEU A 121 0.64 12.08 12.32
N VAL A 122 0.27 13.06 11.50
CA VAL A 122 0.83 13.19 10.15
C VAL A 122 2.32 13.52 10.23
N SER A 123 2.69 14.47 11.11
CA SER A 123 4.09 14.81 11.37
C SER A 123 4.89 13.62 11.88
N PHE A 124 4.31 12.81 12.77
CA PHE A 124 4.95 11.59 13.27
C PHE A 124 5.24 10.59 12.13
N TYR A 125 4.25 10.31 11.27
CA TYR A 125 4.45 9.40 10.14
C TYR A 125 5.43 9.94 9.11
N ARG A 126 5.41 11.24 8.81
CA ARG A 126 6.40 11.85 7.91
C ARG A 126 7.82 11.73 8.44
N ASN A 127 8.01 11.93 9.73
CA ASN A 127 9.31 11.75 10.36
C ASN A 127 9.77 10.28 10.31
N TYR A 128 8.85 9.34 10.54
CA TYR A 128 9.15 7.91 10.46
C TYR A 128 9.53 7.49 9.04
N TYR A 129 8.77 7.93 8.03
CA TYR A 129 9.05 7.70 6.63
C TYR A 129 9.82 8.87 5.99
N SER A 130 10.89 9.29 6.62
CA SER A 130 11.68 10.47 6.20
C SER A 130 12.28 10.36 4.80
N THR A 131 12.37 9.16 4.24
CA THR A 131 12.79 8.91 2.86
C THR A 131 11.66 9.12 1.83
N TRP A 132 10.42 9.25 2.28
CA TRP A 132 9.27 9.50 1.42
C TRP A 132 9.11 11.00 1.20
N GLY A 133 9.47 11.46 0.02
CA GLY A 133 9.33 12.87 -0.36
C GLY A 133 7.93 13.20 -0.91
N PRO A 134 7.74 14.44 -1.36
CA PRO A 134 6.52 14.82 -2.07
C PRO A 134 6.44 14.10 -3.43
N PRO A 135 5.22 13.88 -3.98
CA PRO A 135 5.05 13.24 -5.27
C PRO A 135 5.60 14.13 -6.39
N PRO A 136 6.25 13.55 -7.40
CA PRO A 136 6.68 14.28 -8.58
C PRO A 136 5.49 14.76 -9.41
N GLY A 137 5.66 15.82 -10.19
CA GLY A 137 4.59 16.47 -10.95
C GLY A 137 3.81 15.50 -11.86
N TRP A 138 4.50 14.56 -12.52
CA TRP A 138 3.86 13.58 -13.38
C TRP A 138 2.92 12.62 -12.59
N LEU A 139 3.24 12.33 -11.32
CA LEU A 139 2.42 11.49 -10.47
C LEU A 139 1.20 12.24 -9.96
N VAL A 140 1.36 13.52 -9.62
CA VAL A 140 0.25 14.36 -9.10
C VAL A 140 -0.95 14.35 -10.05
N THR A 141 -0.72 14.40 -11.36
CA THR A 141 -1.79 14.37 -12.36
C THR A 141 -2.51 13.03 -12.50
N GLN A 142 -1.93 11.97 -11.95
CA GLN A 142 -2.48 10.60 -11.98
C GLN A 142 -2.98 10.13 -10.61
N LEU A 143 -2.86 10.97 -9.57
CA LEU A 143 -3.34 10.62 -8.24
C LEU A 143 -4.87 10.50 -8.23
N ARG A 144 -5.32 9.51 -7.46
CA ARG A 144 -6.75 9.34 -7.13
C ARG A 144 -6.93 9.52 -5.64
N TYR A 145 -8.09 9.97 -5.24
CA TYR A 145 -8.43 10.01 -3.81
C TYR A 145 -8.84 8.60 -3.34
N PRO A 146 -8.41 8.15 -2.14
CA PRO A 146 -8.73 6.83 -1.64
C PRO A 146 -10.25 6.61 -1.52
N GLU A 147 -10.76 5.53 -2.13
CA GLU A 147 -12.18 5.22 -2.13
C GLU A 147 -12.70 4.94 -0.71
N ALA A 148 -11.88 4.31 0.13
CA ALA A 148 -12.20 4.06 1.53
C ALA A 148 -12.48 5.34 2.32
N LEU A 149 -11.86 6.47 1.96
CA LEU A 149 -12.11 7.77 2.58
C LEU A 149 -13.42 8.38 2.08
N LEU A 150 -13.73 8.27 0.80
CA LEU A 150 -14.99 8.73 0.22
C LEU A 150 -16.19 7.96 0.81
N GLY A 151 -16.09 6.65 0.91
CA GLY A 151 -17.12 5.79 1.49
C GLY A 151 -17.42 6.10 2.95
N SER A 152 -16.42 6.53 3.73
CA SER A 152 -16.61 6.89 5.14
C SER A 152 -17.48 8.14 5.32
N VAL A 153 -17.51 9.03 4.35
CA VAL A 153 -18.34 10.25 4.37
C VAL A 153 -19.80 9.95 4.05
N LEU A 154 -20.06 8.99 3.17
CA LEU A 154 -21.42 8.66 2.70
C LEU A 154 -22.28 7.93 3.75
N TYR A 155 -21.70 7.33 4.76
CA TYR A 155 -22.40 6.54 5.79
C TYR A 155 -22.69 7.30 7.08
N ARG A 156 -22.48 8.62 7.14
CA ARG A 156 -22.69 9.39 8.36
C ARG A 156 -24.10 9.97 8.49
N ILE A 157 -24.53 10.02 9.74
CA ILE A 157 -25.85 10.50 10.18
C ILE A 157 -26.08 11.94 9.68
N PRO A 158 -27.29 12.25 9.12
CA PRO A 158 -27.64 13.60 8.72
C PRO A 158 -27.43 14.59 9.87
N GLY A 159 -26.62 15.63 9.63
CA GLY A 159 -26.25 16.66 10.62
C GLY A 159 -24.79 16.63 11.06
N GLN A 160 -24.01 15.60 10.70
CA GLN A 160 -22.57 15.54 10.97
C GLN A 160 -21.71 15.66 9.69
N LEU A 161 -22.35 15.83 8.56
CA LEU A 161 -21.69 15.92 7.25
C LEU A 161 -20.74 17.11 7.11
N ASP A 162 -20.99 18.19 7.81
CA ASP A 162 -20.27 19.45 7.58
C ASP A 162 -18.78 19.39 8.01
N THR A 163 -18.50 18.80 9.15
CA THR A 163 -17.12 18.80 9.67
C THR A 163 -16.21 17.83 8.93
N ASP A 164 -16.72 16.67 8.55
CA ASP A 164 -15.90 15.67 7.87
C ASP A 164 -15.77 15.92 6.39
N PHE A 165 -16.82 16.44 5.75
CA PHE A 165 -16.77 16.84 4.35
C PHE A 165 -15.80 18.00 4.15
N THR A 166 -15.85 19.01 5.00
CA THR A 166 -14.91 20.13 5.00
C THR A 166 -13.47 19.64 5.17
N TYR A 167 -13.27 18.67 6.06
CA TYR A 167 -11.94 18.13 6.36
C TYR A 167 -11.34 17.39 5.16
N HIS A 168 -12.14 16.65 4.39
CA HIS A 168 -11.69 15.94 3.20
C HIS A 168 -11.57 16.83 1.97
N VAL A 169 -12.39 17.86 1.85
CA VAL A 169 -12.33 18.84 0.75
C VAL A 169 -11.12 19.77 0.90
N GLU A 170 -10.70 20.07 2.12
CA GLU A 170 -9.51 20.86 2.41
C GLU A 170 -8.20 20.07 2.30
N ASP A 171 -8.26 18.77 1.97
CA ASP A 171 -7.08 17.94 1.71
C ASP A 171 -6.68 18.05 0.22
N PRO A 172 -5.96 19.09 -0.19
CA PRO A 172 -5.54 19.21 -1.57
C PRO A 172 -4.42 18.21 -1.84
N TYR A 173 -4.53 17.57 -2.96
CA TYR A 173 -3.49 16.75 -3.56
C TYR A 173 -2.17 17.50 -3.68
#